data_ad426bfa5428cf4d039894701552aa12
#
_entry.id   ad426bfa5428cf4d039894701552aa12
#
_cell.length_a   1.000
_cell.length_b   1.000
_cell.length_c   1.000
_cell.angle_alpha   90.00
_cell.angle_beta   90.00
_cell.angle_gamma   90.00
#
_symmetry.space_group_name_H-M   'P 1'
#
loop_
_entity.id
_entity.type
_entity.pdbx_description
1 polymer ?
#
loop_
_entity_poly.entity_id
_entity_poly.type
_entity_poly.pdbx_seq_one_letter_code
_entity_poly.pdbx_strand_id
1 'polypeptide(L)'
;MAGVSGGGEIHAYTDGGASPNPGPGGWGAVLLRPGAKPRELSGGEDFTTNNRMELTAAIRALEAAGDHAQVRLVTDSQYLRRGITQWLPRWAADGWRRRDGGEVANQDLWRRLAALAASHRVRWEWVRGHAGHRWNERADALARAEATRRRRGGAEAGGAAAAASAAANATEPSFDVYLKASGRGGWAARVRPPGAGGGAAGDNGELLTGARPGASANELILHAAAEALESLPPGAAAAIHTASDYLRDGAARWLAVWRRRGWRTQSGGAVANRAAWERLSRALAAHPVSWPRPDADAAAEISALDKPAREAAGKR
;
A
#
# COMPACT_ATOMS: atom_id res chain seq x y z
N MET A 1 7.68 -30.52 -41.28
CA MET A 1 7.38 -31.04 -39.93
C MET A 1 8.25 -30.32 -38.94
N ALA A 2 7.72 -29.25 -38.32
CA ALA A 2 8.44 -28.52 -37.28
C ALA A 2 8.31 -29.32 -35.97
N GLY A 3 9.46 -29.75 -35.45
CA GLY A 3 9.56 -30.54 -34.23
C GLY A 3 8.93 -29.82 -33.07
N VAL A 4 7.93 -30.42 -32.43
CA VAL A 4 7.45 -30.06 -31.10
C VAL A 4 8.62 -30.32 -30.16
N SER A 5 9.34 -29.27 -29.78
CA SER A 5 10.33 -29.35 -28.71
C SER A 5 9.56 -29.71 -27.43
N GLY A 6 9.68 -30.97 -27.02
CA GLY A 6 9.11 -31.54 -25.81
C GLY A 6 9.77 -30.97 -24.55
N GLY A 7 9.53 -29.71 -24.27
CA GLY A 7 9.83 -29.14 -22.97
C GLY A 7 8.78 -29.62 -21.96
N GLY A 8 9.21 -30.39 -20.94
CA GLY A 8 8.30 -30.85 -19.88
C GLY A 8 7.59 -29.71 -19.19
N GLU A 9 6.53 -30.03 -18.43
CA GLU A 9 5.73 -29.06 -17.67
C GLU A 9 6.60 -28.21 -16.72
N ILE A 10 6.46 -26.89 -16.80
CA ILE A 10 7.13 -25.94 -15.91
C ILE A 10 6.26 -25.77 -14.66
N HIS A 11 6.83 -25.97 -13.49
CA HIS A 11 6.16 -25.65 -12.23
C HIS A 11 6.56 -24.23 -11.81
N ALA A 12 5.59 -23.33 -11.74
CA ALA A 12 5.77 -21.94 -11.32
C ALA A 12 5.07 -21.69 -10.00
N TYR A 13 5.81 -21.29 -8.98
CA TYR A 13 5.31 -20.92 -7.65
C TYR A 13 5.35 -19.41 -7.53
N THR A 14 4.24 -18.78 -7.13
CA THR A 14 4.11 -17.33 -7.15
C THR A 14 3.48 -16.80 -5.87
N ASP A 15 4.00 -15.66 -5.40
CA ASP A 15 3.48 -14.94 -4.26
C ASP A 15 3.70 -13.43 -4.40
N GLY A 16 2.91 -12.62 -3.69
CA GLY A 16 3.02 -11.18 -3.71
C GLY A 16 2.32 -10.49 -2.54
N GLY A 17 2.90 -9.42 -2.06
CA GLY A 17 2.36 -8.68 -0.94
C GLY A 17 2.82 -7.23 -0.87
N ALA A 18 2.14 -6.43 -0.07
CA ALA A 18 2.50 -5.06 0.26
C ALA A 18 2.33 -4.83 1.77
N SER A 19 3.25 -4.08 2.36
CA SER A 19 3.17 -3.73 3.79
C SER A 19 3.73 -2.33 4.03
N PRO A 20 2.84 -1.39 4.52
CA PRO A 20 1.39 -1.53 4.71
C PRO A 20 0.66 -1.80 3.39
N ASN A 21 -0.61 -2.20 3.46
CA ASN A 21 -1.43 -2.43 2.26
C ASN A 21 -2.58 -1.38 2.18
N PRO A 22 -2.55 -0.43 1.21
CA PRO A 22 -1.54 -0.24 0.17
C PRO A 22 -0.23 0.34 0.71
N GLY A 23 0.89 0.06 -0.02
CA GLY A 23 2.22 0.55 0.37
C GLY A 23 3.33 -0.08 -0.46
N PRO A 24 4.58 -0.04 0.02
CA PRO A 24 5.69 -0.75 -0.62
C PRO A 24 5.38 -2.23 -0.71
N GLY A 25 5.48 -2.77 -1.91
CA GLY A 25 5.17 -4.17 -2.15
C GLY A 25 6.20 -4.88 -3.00
N GLY A 26 6.20 -6.21 -2.89
CA GLY A 26 7.07 -7.09 -3.65
C GLY A 26 6.29 -8.30 -4.18
N TRP A 27 6.83 -8.88 -5.22
CA TRP A 27 6.40 -10.14 -5.80
C TRP A 27 7.58 -11.08 -5.97
N GLY A 28 7.33 -12.37 -5.86
CA GLY A 28 8.30 -13.43 -6.08
C GLY A 28 7.72 -14.54 -6.94
N ALA A 29 8.57 -15.14 -7.78
CA ALA A 29 8.23 -16.32 -8.54
C ALA A 29 9.42 -17.28 -8.62
N VAL A 30 9.16 -18.59 -8.54
CA VAL A 30 10.15 -19.65 -8.69
C VAL A 30 9.69 -20.59 -9.79
N LEU A 31 10.47 -20.71 -10.84
CA LEU A 31 10.19 -21.61 -11.97
C LEU A 31 11.11 -22.82 -11.92
N LEU A 32 10.49 -24.00 -11.93
CA LEU A 32 11.18 -25.30 -12.00
C LEU A 32 10.96 -25.90 -13.39
N ARG A 33 12.06 -26.13 -14.10
CA ARG A 33 12.07 -26.81 -15.40
C ARG A 33 12.72 -28.18 -15.25
N PRO A 34 12.24 -29.22 -15.93
CA PRO A 34 12.91 -30.52 -15.93
C PRO A 34 14.38 -30.38 -16.35
N GLY A 35 15.28 -30.96 -15.55
CA GLY A 35 16.70 -30.95 -15.85
C GLY A 35 17.45 -29.63 -15.68
N ALA A 36 16.79 -28.57 -15.21
CA ALA A 36 17.41 -27.26 -15.00
C ALA A 36 17.41 -26.85 -13.52
N LYS A 37 18.30 -25.92 -13.16
CA LYS A 37 18.29 -25.31 -11.84
C LYS A 37 17.04 -24.41 -11.69
N PRO A 38 16.49 -24.28 -10.46
CA PRO A 38 15.40 -23.36 -10.20
C PRO A 38 15.74 -21.94 -10.65
N ARG A 39 14.82 -21.29 -11.37
CA ARG A 39 14.94 -19.89 -11.75
C ARG A 39 14.07 -19.04 -10.83
N GLU A 40 14.68 -18.13 -10.11
CA GLU A 40 14.03 -17.20 -9.21
C GLU A 40 13.86 -15.84 -9.88
N LEU A 41 12.70 -15.24 -9.68
CA LEU A 41 12.35 -13.91 -10.15
C LEU A 41 11.74 -13.12 -8.99
N SER A 42 12.08 -11.86 -8.89
CA SER A 42 11.47 -10.98 -7.92
C SER A 42 11.44 -9.54 -8.43
N GLY A 43 10.62 -8.73 -7.82
CA GLY A 43 10.54 -7.30 -8.07
C GLY A 43 9.48 -6.66 -7.19
N GLY A 44 9.30 -5.35 -7.30
CA GLY A 44 8.35 -4.66 -6.45
C GLY A 44 8.01 -3.27 -6.95
N GLU A 45 7.02 -2.67 -6.29
CA GLU A 45 6.57 -1.31 -6.50
C GLU A 45 6.63 -0.54 -5.17
N ASP A 46 6.94 0.75 -5.22
CA ASP A 46 7.05 1.58 -4.02
C ASP A 46 5.67 1.87 -3.40
N PHE A 47 4.62 1.78 -4.21
CA PHE A 47 3.24 1.88 -3.76
C PHE A 47 2.31 0.97 -4.57
N THR A 48 1.78 -0.04 -3.91
CA THR A 48 0.95 -1.08 -4.53
C THR A 48 0.02 -1.74 -3.51
N THR A 49 -0.67 -2.80 -3.91
CA THR A 49 -1.50 -3.62 -3.03
C THR A 49 -1.12 -5.10 -3.12
N ASN A 50 -1.50 -5.89 -2.10
CA ASN A 50 -1.32 -7.35 -2.12
C ASN A 50 -1.82 -7.94 -3.43
N ASN A 51 -3.07 -7.66 -3.80
CA ASN A 51 -3.70 -8.20 -5.00
C ASN A 51 -2.94 -7.86 -6.30
N ARG A 52 -2.35 -6.64 -6.39
CA ARG A 52 -1.54 -6.27 -7.55
C ARG A 52 -0.24 -7.07 -7.61
N MET A 53 0.40 -7.27 -6.47
CA MET A 53 1.66 -8.05 -6.41
C MET A 53 1.43 -9.51 -6.70
N GLU A 54 0.34 -10.13 -6.21
CA GLU A 54 -0.07 -11.49 -6.55
C GLU A 54 -0.30 -11.67 -8.06
N LEU A 55 -1.06 -10.75 -8.69
CA LEU A 55 -1.26 -10.75 -10.14
C LEU A 55 0.06 -10.57 -10.91
N THR A 56 0.90 -9.65 -10.44
CA THR A 56 2.20 -9.38 -11.08
C THR A 56 3.11 -10.59 -11.01
N ALA A 57 3.15 -11.30 -9.87
CA ALA A 57 3.91 -12.53 -9.73
C ALA A 57 3.51 -13.59 -10.77
N ALA A 58 2.20 -13.83 -10.91
CA ALA A 58 1.68 -14.78 -11.91
C ALA A 58 2.00 -14.37 -13.35
N ILE A 59 1.83 -13.07 -13.68
CA ILE A 59 2.17 -12.52 -14.99
C ILE A 59 3.66 -12.73 -15.30
N ARG A 60 4.55 -12.36 -14.38
CA ARG A 60 5.99 -12.49 -14.56
C ARG A 60 6.47 -13.93 -14.67
N ALA A 61 5.82 -14.84 -13.96
CA ALA A 61 6.08 -16.27 -14.07
C ALA A 61 5.72 -16.80 -15.48
N LEU A 62 4.56 -16.44 -16.02
CA LEU A 62 4.13 -16.84 -17.36
C LEU A 62 5.03 -16.23 -18.44
N GLU A 63 5.37 -14.95 -18.35
CA GLU A 63 6.31 -14.29 -19.27
C GLU A 63 7.68 -14.99 -19.29
N ALA A 64 8.16 -15.44 -18.14
CA ALA A 64 9.43 -16.11 -18.01
C ALA A 64 9.39 -17.60 -18.44
N ALA A 65 8.20 -18.17 -18.60
CA ALA A 65 8.03 -19.55 -19.03
C ALA A 65 8.46 -19.76 -20.49
N GLY A 66 8.43 -18.73 -21.32
CA GLY A 66 8.67 -18.81 -22.76
C GLY A 66 7.38 -19.09 -23.53
N ASP A 67 7.43 -18.96 -24.86
CA ASP A 67 6.24 -19.03 -25.69
C ASP A 67 5.58 -20.42 -25.66
N HIS A 68 4.25 -20.44 -25.65
CA HIS A 68 3.41 -21.64 -25.73
C HIS A 68 3.76 -22.76 -24.72
N ALA A 69 4.32 -22.40 -23.56
CA ALA A 69 4.74 -23.34 -22.54
C ALA A 69 3.56 -24.05 -21.85
N GLN A 70 3.82 -25.28 -21.38
CA GLN A 70 2.94 -25.95 -20.42
C GLN A 70 3.38 -25.52 -19.02
N VAL A 71 2.51 -24.84 -18.27
CA VAL A 71 2.83 -24.26 -16.97
C VAL A 71 1.82 -24.73 -15.92
N ARG A 72 2.31 -25.33 -14.86
CA ARG A 72 1.56 -25.56 -13.63
C ARG A 72 1.86 -24.38 -12.69
N LEU A 73 0.92 -23.44 -12.57
CA LEU A 73 1.08 -22.26 -11.74
C LEU A 73 0.44 -22.49 -10.38
N VAL A 74 1.28 -22.45 -9.35
CA VAL A 74 0.92 -22.73 -7.95
C VAL A 74 0.93 -21.41 -7.17
N THR A 75 -0.16 -21.11 -6.48
CA THR A 75 -0.33 -19.91 -5.65
C THR A 75 -1.25 -20.19 -4.48
N ASP A 76 -1.13 -19.44 -3.38
CA ASP A 76 -2.06 -19.43 -2.26
C ASP A 76 -3.06 -18.25 -2.31
N SER A 77 -2.94 -17.37 -3.31
CA SER A 77 -3.81 -16.22 -3.50
C SER A 77 -5.25 -16.61 -3.78
N GLN A 78 -6.13 -16.30 -2.84
CA GLN A 78 -7.58 -16.46 -3.01
C GLN A 78 -8.14 -15.48 -4.06
N TYR A 79 -7.52 -14.29 -4.16
CA TYR A 79 -7.91 -13.28 -5.14
C TYR A 79 -7.65 -13.78 -6.57
N LEU A 80 -6.46 -14.31 -6.81
CA LEU A 80 -6.10 -14.89 -8.10
C LEU A 80 -6.99 -16.09 -8.45
N ARG A 81 -7.19 -16.99 -7.47
CA ARG A 81 -8.06 -18.17 -7.65
C ARG A 81 -9.47 -17.77 -8.07
N ARG A 82 -10.13 -16.89 -7.31
CA ARG A 82 -11.50 -16.44 -7.61
C ARG A 82 -11.56 -15.68 -8.93
N GLY A 83 -10.56 -14.86 -9.21
CA GLY A 83 -10.48 -14.12 -10.45
C GLY A 83 -10.47 -15.02 -11.67
N ILE A 84 -9.64 -16.05 -11.69
CA ILE A 84 -9.52 -16.97 -12.81
C ILE A 84 -10.75 -17.86 -12.95
N THR A 85 -11.28 -18.41 -11.85
CA THR A 85 -12.33 -19.41 -11.89
C THR A 85 -13.74 -18.82 -12.01
N GLN A 86 -13.96 -17.59 -11.51
CA GLN A 86 -15.30 -17.04 -11.37
C GLN A 86 -15.49 -15.69 -12.09
N TRP A 87 -14.48 -14.81 -12.08
CA TRP A 87 -14.68 -13.44 -12.52
C TRP A 87 -14.22 -13.19 -13.94
N LEU A 88 -13.07 -13.73 -14.34
CA LEU A 88 -12.46 -13.49 -15.65
C LEU A 88 -13.37 -13.86 -16.84
N PRO A 89 -14.04 -15.04 -16.85
CA PRO A 89 -14.95 -15.38 -17.94
C PRO A 89 -16.10 -14.38 -18.07
N ARG A 90 -16.63 -13.92 -16.94
CA ARG A 90 -17.72 -12.93 -16.93
C ARG A 90 -17.24 -11.56 -17.39
N TRP A 91 -16.12 -11.06 -16.85
CA TRP A 91 -15.58 -9.76 -17.25
C TRP A 91 -15.21 -9.70 -18.73
N ALA A 92 -14.69 -10.80 -19.27
CA ALA A 92 -14.39 -10.89 -20.70
C ALA A 92 -15.67 -10.78 -21.56
N ALA A 93 -16.77 -11.41 -21.12
CA ALA A 93 -18.08 -11.34 -21.80
C ALA A 93 -18.74 -9.96 -21.63
N ASP A 94 -18.63 -9.32 -20.46
CA ASP A 94 -19.31 -8.08 -20.11
C ASP A 94 -18.45 -6.81 -20.45
N GLY A 95 -17.49 -6.93 -21.36
CA GLY A 95 -16.66 -5.79 -21.80
C GLY A 95 -15.78 -5.20 -20.69
N TRP A 96 -15.38 -6.03 -19.69
CA TRP A 96 -14.54 -5.64 -18.56
C TRP A 96 -15.20 -4.62 -17.61
N ARG A 97 -16.50 -4.74 -17.43
CA ARG A 97 -17.26 -3.94 -16.49
C ARG A 97 -17.81 -4.81 -15.34
N ARG A 98 -17.97 -4.17 -14.18
CA ARG A 98 -18.66 -4.77 -13.04
C ARG A 98 -20.18 -4.71 -13.27
N ARG A 99 -20.96 -5.48 -12.49
CA ARG A 99 -22.42 -5.47 -12.55
C ARG A 99 -23.07 -4.10 -12.32
N ASP A 100 -22.40 -3.25 -11.53
CA ASP A 100 -22.82 -1.88 -11.23
C ASP A 100 -22.35 -0.85 -12.29
N GLY A 101 -21.79 -1.32 -13.40
CA GLY A 101 -21.25 -0.47 -14.48
C GLY A 101 -19.85 0.10 -14.22
N GLY A 102 -19.31 -0.09 -13.01
CA GLY A 102 -17.98 0.39 -12.62
C GLY A 102 -16.84 -0.40 -13.30
N GLU A 103 -15.64 0.16 -13.25
CA GLU A 103 -14.42 -0.51 -13.75
C GLU A 103 -14.02 -1.70 -12.86
N VAL A 104 -13.50 -2.75 -13.49
CA VAL A 104 -12.93 -3.88 -12.76
C VAL A 104 -11.62 -3.44 -12.09
N ALA A 105 -11.49 -3.69 -10.79
CA ALA A 105 -10.24 -3.41 -10.08
C ALA A 105 -9.06 -4.21 -10.66
N ASN A 106 -7.92 -3.55 -10.88
CA ASN A 106 -6.71 -4.13 -11.49
C ASN A 106 -6.95 -4.69 -12.90
N GLN A 107 -7.86 -4.08 -13.66
CA GLN A 107 -8.24 -4.51 -15.02
C GLN A 107 -7.03 -4.62 -15.95
N ASP A 108 -6.06 -3.74 -15.81
CA ASP A 108 -4.79 -3.73 -16.54
C ASP A 108 -4.04 -5.06 -16.39
N LEU A 109 -3.87 -5.52 -15.15
CA LEU A 109 -3.20 -6.77 -14.85
C LEU A 109 -4.04 -8.01 -15.22
N TRP A 110 -5.35 -7.94 -14.99
CA TRP A 110 -6.24 -9.05 -15.37
C TRP A 110 -6.28 -9.28 -16.87
N ARG A 111 -6.31 -8.21 -17.68
CA ARG A 111 -6.24 -8.33 -19.16
C ARG A 111 -4.92 -8.94 -19.61
N ARG A 112 -3.80 -8.50 -19.03
CA ARG A 112 -2.47 -9.05 -19.34
C ARG A 112 -2.36 -10.51 -18.96
N LEU A 113 -2.86 -10.88 -17.76
CA LEU A 113 -2.87 -12.27 -17.30
C LEU A 113 -3.74 -13.16 -18.21
N ALA A 114 -4.91 -12.69 -18.61
CA ALA A 114 -5.79 -13.41 -19.51
C ALA A 114 -5.14 -13.69 -20.88
N ALA A 115 -4.46 -12.69 -21.45
CA ALA A 115 -3.75 -12.85 -22.72
C ALA A 115 -2.60 -13.88 -22.62
N LEU A 116 -1.82 -13.82 -21.54
CA LEU A 116 -0.76 -14.80 -21.27
C LEU A 116 -1.33 -16.20 -21.03
N ALA A 117 -2.39 -16.32 -20.24
CA ALA A 117 -3.03 -17.61 -20.01
C ALA A 117 -3.58 -18.24 -21.30
N ALA A 118 -4.05 -17.43 -22.25
CA ALA A 118 -4.50 -17.89 -23.56
C ALA A 118 -3.34 -18.33 -24.47
N SER A 119 -2.15 -17.76 -24.33
CA SER A 119 -0.96 -18.12 -25.12
C SER A 119 -0.20 -19.33 -24.57
N HIS A 120 -0.52 -19.78 -23.37
CA HIS A 120 0.11 -20.92 -22.69
C HIS A 120 -0.91 -22.00 -22.40
N ARG A 121 -0.44 -23.21 -22.07
CA ARG A 121 -1.28 -24.27 -21.46
C ARG A 121 -1.13 -24.19 -19.95
N VAL A 122 -1.93 -23.32 -19.28
CA VAL A 122 -1.80 -23.08 -17.84
C VAL A 122 -2.73 -24.00 -17.05
N ARG A 123 -2.14 -24.78 -16.15
CA ARG A 123 -2.84 -25.50 -15.09
C ARG A 123 -2.69 -24.72 -13.79
N TRP A 124 -3.79 -24.17 -13.31
CA TRP A 124 -3.84 -23.43 -12.05
C TRP A 124 -3.97 -24.37 -10.87
N GLU A 125 -3.12 -24.21 -9.89
CA GLU A 125 -3.15 -24.97 -8.65
C GLU A 125 -3.14 -24.02 -7.45
N TRP A 126 -4.08 -24.26 -6.55
CA TRP A 126 -4.13 -23.50 -5.32
C TRP A 126 -3.62 -24.34 -4.15
N VAL A 127 -2.72 -23.80 -3.36
CA VAL A 127 -2.21 -24.39 -2.12
C VAL A 127 -2.66 -23.55 -0.92
N ARG A 128 -2.72 -24.16 0.25
CA ARG A 128 -2.96 -23.42 1.48
C ARG A 128 -1.67 -22.70 1.87
N GLY A 129 -1.73 -21.40 2.12
CA GLY A 129 -0.58 -20.63 2.58
C GLY A 129 0.04 -21.22 3.84
N HIS A 130 1.36 -21.15 3.96
CA HIS A 130 2.15 -21.69 5.09
C HIS A 130 1.98 -23.19 5.37
N ALA A 131 1.68 -23.99 4.36
CA ALA A 131 1.46 -25.43 4.49
C ALA A 131 2.71 -26.30 4.19
N GLY A 132 3.92 -25.77 4.35
CA GLY A 132 5.17 -26.52 4.14
C GLY A 132 5.56 -26.73 2.66
N HIS A 133 4.98 -25.99 1.73
CA HIS A 133 5.36 -26.05 0.32
C HIS A 133 6.63 -25.23 0.08
N ARG A 134 7.79 -25.88 0.11
CA ARG A 134 9.13 -25.28 -0.02
C ARG A 134 9.22 -24.15 -1.04
N TRP A 135 8.68 -24.34 -2.23
CA TRP A 135 8.82 -23.38 -3.32
C TRP A 135 7.82 -22.22 -3.24
N ASN A 136 6.65 -22.43 -2.62
CA ASN A 136 5.72 -21.34 -2.31
C ASN A 136 6.30 -20.47 -1.20
N GLU A 137 6.88 -21.08 -0.16
CA GLU A 137 7.60 -20.33 0.88
C GLU A 137 8.81 -19.56 0.33
N ARG A 138 9.46 -20.11 -0.71
CA ARG A 138 10.55 -19.39 -1.37
C ARG A 138 10.06 -18.19 -2.16
N ALA A 139 8.93 -18.31 -2.87
CA ALA A 139 8.28 -17.19 -3.58
C ALA A 139 7.85 -16.09 -2.60
N ASP A 140 7.25 -16.45 -1.46
CA ASP A 140 6.90 -15.55 -0.36
C ASP A 140 8.15 -14.83 0.21
N ALA A 141 9.24 -15.56 0.45
CA ALA A 141 10.49 -14.95 0.92
C ALA A 141 11.07 -13.93 -0.07
N LEU A 142 11.00 -14.20 -1.38
CA LEU A 142 11.40 -13.28 -2.43
C LEU A 142 10.51 -12.03 -2.44
N ALA A 143 9.19 -12.20 -2.35
CA ALA A 143 8.23 -11.10 -2.30
C ALA A 143 8.45 -10.19 -1.09
N ARG A 144 8.65 -10.77 0.10
CA ARG A 144 8.94 -10.03 1.34
C ARG A 144 10.28 -9.29 1.28
N ALA A 145 11.31 -9.90 0.71
CA ALA A 145 12.61 -9.27 0.55
C ALA A 145 12.51 -8.02 -0.33
N GLU A 146 11.77 -8.09 -1.44
CA GLU A 146 11.53 -6.95 -2.33
C GLU A 146 10.70 -5.85 -1.66
N ALA A 147 9.62 -6.18 -0.98
CA ALA A 147 8.82 -5.22 -0.23
C ALA A 147 9.67 -4.50 0.84
N THR A 148 10.54 -5.25 1.55
CA THR A 148 11.46 -4.70 2.55
C THR A 148 12.51 -3.79 1.91
N ARG A 149 13.08 -4.18 0.78
CA ARG A 149 14.05 -3.37 0.03
C ARG A 149 13.42 -2.04 -0.41
N ARG A 150 12.21 -2.08 -0.95
CA ARG A 150 11.44 -0.89 -1.34
C ARG A 150 11.16 0.02 -0.16
N ARG A 151 10.77 -0.55 0.97
CA ARG A 151 10.55 0.21 2.21
C ARG A 151 11.84 0.88 2.71
N ARG A 152 13.00 0.20 2.68
CA ARG A 152 14.30 0.76 3.11
C ARG A 152 14.80 1.83 2.15
N GLY A 153 14.85 1.57 0.84
CA GLY A 153 15.31 2.55 -0.15
C GLY A 153 14.46 3.82 -0.16
N GLY A 154 13.15 3.69 0.09
CA GLY A 154 12.32 4.84 0.32
C GLY A 154 12.59 5.52 1.69
N ALA A 155 13.02 4.80 2.75
CA ALA A 155 13.39 5.40 4.04
C ALA A 155 14.65 6.24 3.92
N GLU A 156 15.63 5.80 3.14
CA GLU A 156 16.88 6.53 2.87
C GLU A 156 16.61 7.80 2.06
N ALA A 157 15.79 7.70 0.99
CA ALA A 157 15.42 8.86 0.19
C ALA A 157 14.52 9.85 0.93
N GLY A 158 13.57 9.37 1.74
CA GLY A 158 12.70 10.18 2.59
C GLY A 158 13.44 10.76 3.81
N GLY A 159 14.40 10.00 4.37
CA GLY A 159 15.24 10.43 5.49
C GLY A 159 16.16 11.58 5.10
N ALA A 160 16.74 11.56 3.90
CA ALA A 160 17.57 12.67 3.41
C ALA A 160 16.74 13.95 3.17
N ALA A 161 15.52 13.81 2.60
CA ALA A 161 14.62 14.94 2.40
C ALA A 161 14.04 15.47 3.73
N ALA A 162 13.69 14.54 4.66
CA ALA A 162 13.23 14.90 6.00
C ALA A 162 14.34 15.50 6.86
N ALA A 163 15.58 15.02 6.76
CA ALA A 163 16.73 15.58 7.46
C ALA A 163 17.08 16.98 6.92
N ALA A 164 17.00 17.20 5.62
CA ALA A 164 17.18 18.52 5.03
C ALA A 164 16.08 19.50 5.46
N SER A 165 14.81 19.04 5.51
CA SER A 165 13.69 19.82 6.04
C SER A 165 13.80 20.04 7.54
N ALA A 166 14.18 19.02 8.33
CA ALA A 166 14.37 19.13 9.77
C ALA A 166 15.54 20.05 10.13
N ALA A 167 16.65 20.02 9.39
CA ALA A 167 17.78 20.91 9.60
C ALA A 167 17.43 22.39 9.29
N ALA A 168 16.54 22.61 8.31
CA ALA A 168 16.03 23.96 7.99
C ALA A 168 15.03 24.47 9.04
N ASN A 169 14.33 23.56 9.74
CA ASN A 169 13.22 23.90 10.66
C ASN A 169 13.60 23.77 12.15
N ALA A 170 14.84 23.42 12.49
CA ALA A 170 15.27 23.14 13.88
C ALA A 170 15.27 24.38 14.79
N THR A 171 14.92 25.55 14.32
CA THR A 171 14.99 26.83 15.08
C THR A 171 13.63 27.47 15.32
N GLU A 172 12.55 27.00 14.71
CA GLU A 172 11.22 27.59 14.89
C GLU A 172 10.34 26.72 15.80
N PRO A 173 9.60 27.32 16.75
CA PRO A 173 8.68 26.58 17.60
C PRO A 173 7.57 25.95 16.75
N SER A 174 7.41 24.63 16.86
CA SER A 174 6.42 23.86 16.09
C SER A 174 5.26 23.37 16.94
N PHE A 175 4.06 23.30 16.35
CA PHE A 175 2.92 22.61 16.94
C PHE A 175 3.15 21.10 16.92
N ASP A 176 2.82 20.40 18.02
CA ASP A 176 2.77 18.95 18.04
C ASP A 176 1.37 18.45 17.70
N VAL A 177 1.25 17.63 16.68
CA VAL A 177 -0.01 17.08 16.17
C VAL A 177 -0.03 15.58 16.31
N TYR A 178 -0.91 15.05 17.15
CA TYR A 178 -1.09 13.61 17.40
C TYR A 178 -2.34 13.11 16.71
N LEU A 179 -2.26 12.01 15.96
CA LEU A 179 -3.34 11.54 15.09
C LEU A 179 -3.73 10.09 15.38
N LYS A 180 -5.05 9.84 15.43
CA LYS A 180 -5.63 8.51 15.56
C LYS A 180 -6.86 8.34 14.66
N ALA A 181 -6.94 7.20 13.97
CA ALA A 181 -8.15 6.74 13.30
C ALA A 181 -8.68 5.47 13.97
N SER A 182 -10.00 5.35 14.11
CA SER A 182 -10.66 4.15 14.64
C SER A 182 -11.17 3.26 13.49
N GLY A 183 -11.19 1.95 13.69
CA GLY A 183 -11.78 1.01 12.74
C GLY A 183 -13.31 1.12 12.58
N ARG A 184 -13.95 2.04 13.32
CA ARG A 184 -15.41 2.25 13.34
C ARG A 184 -15.88 3.49 12.56
N GLY A 185 -14.99 4.12 11.81
CA GLY A 185 -15.33 5.27 10.96
C GLY A 185 -15.13 6.64 11.62
N GLY A 186 -14.48 6.73 12.79
CA GLY A 186 -14.13 7.97 13.44
C GLY A 186 -12.62 8.24 13.50
N TRP A 187 -12.26 9.48 13.72
CA TRP A 187 -10.89 9.92 13.94
C TRP A 187 -10.80 10.98 15.02
N ALA A 188 -9.61 11.13 15.61
CA ALA A 188 -9.26 12.20 16.54
C ALA A 188 -7.87 12.76 16.22
N ALA A 189 -7.69 14.06 16.44
CA ALA A 189 -6.42 14.74 16.38
C ALA A 189 -6.29 15.63 17.63
N ARG A 190 -5.08 15.67 18.23
CA ARG A 190 -4.74 16.65 19.28
C ARG A 190 -3.67 17.57 18.73
N VAL A 191 -3.93 18.87 18.85
CA VAL A 191 -3.02 19.92 18.40
C VAL A 191 -2.51 20.66 19.64
N ARG A 192 -1.21 20.61 19.89
CA ARG A 192 -0.55 21.30 21.00
C ARG A 192 0.27 22.47 20.50
N PRO A 193 0.17 23.65 21.12
CA PRO A 193 1.01 24.79 20.78
C PRO A 193 2.48 24.55 21.18
N PRO A 194 3.42 25.29 20.58
CA PRO A 194 4.83 25.21 20.92
C PRO A 194 5.09 25.44 22.41
N GLY A 195 5.95 24.63 23.01
CA GLY A 195 6.33 24.78 24.44
C GLY A 195 5.31 24.25 25.45
N ALA A 196 4.20 23.66 25.02
CA ALA A 196 3.31 22.93 25.91
C ALA A 196 4.01 21.62 26.32
N GLY A 197 4.73 21.64 27.46
CA GLY A 197 5.55 20.51 27.93
C GLY A 197 4.75 19.21 28.07
N GLY A 198 5.39 18.09 27.75
CA GLY A 198 4.88 16.72 27.90
C GLY A 198 4.76 16.33 29.39
N GLY A 199 3.73 16.82 30.08
CA GLY A 199 3.35 16.39 31.42
C GLY A 199 2.05 15.59 31.34
N ALA A 200 2.01 14.43 31.96
CA ALA A 200 0.81 13.64 32.13
C ALA A 200 -0.34 14.50 32.69
N ALA A 201 -1.52 14.40 32.01
CA ALA A 201 -2.82 14.89 32.50
C ALA A 201 -3.04 16.42 32.65
N GLY A 202 -2.38 17.23 31.84
CA GLY A 202 -2.77 18.65 31.68
C GLY A 202 -3.29 18.87 30.26
N ASP A 203 -4.56 19.24 30.13
CA ASP A 203 -5.27 19.49 28.87
C ASP A 203 -4.75 20.76 28.18
N ASN A 204 -3.59 20.69 27.57
CA ASN A 204 -2.95 21.83 26.91
C ASN A 204 -2.94 21.71 25.39
N GLY A 205 -4.04 21.22 24.77
CA GLY A 205 -4.15 21.13 23.34
C GLY A 205 -5.57 21.02 22.84
N GLU A 206 -5.82 21.57 21.66
CA GLU A 206 -7.10 21.46 20.98
C GLU A 206 -7.35 20.01 20.55
N LEU A 207 -8.53 19.46 20.90
CA LEU A 207 -8.99 18.15 20.48
C LEU A 207 -9.98 18.28 19.32
N LEU A 208 -9.56 17.86 18.16
CA LEU A 208 -10.39 17.75 16.95
C LEU A 208 -10.88 16.31 16.79
N THR A 209 -12.14 16.14 16.44
CA THR A 209 -12.73 14.82 16.20
C THR A 209 -13.67 14.87 15.01
N GLY A 210 -13.76 13.77 14.29
CA GLY A 210 -14.70 13.66 13.18
C GLY A 210 -15.03 12.22 12.84
N ALA A 211 -16.07 12.06 12.02
CA ALA A 211 -16.52 10.74 11.55
C ALA A 211 -16.84 10.75 10.06
N ARG A 212 -16.56 9.61 9.42
CA ARG A 212 -17.00 9.27 8.07
C ARG A 212 -17.40 7.80 8.04
N PRO A 213 -18.70 7.52 8.18
CA PRO A 213 -19.19 6.14 8.12
C PRO A 213 -18.77 5.47 6.81
N GLY A 214 -18.25 4.23 6.90
CA GLY A 214 -17.80 3.48 5.73
C GLY A 214 -16.41 3.84 5.20
N ALA A 215 -15.78 4.90 5.69
CA ALA A 215 -14.41 5.23 5.31
C ALA A 215 -13.38 4.25 5.92
N SER A 216 -12.33 3.98 5.17
CA SER A 216 -11.21 3.16 5.67
C SER A 216 -10.38 3.90 6.71
N ALA A 217 -9.65 3.17 7.58
CA ALA A 217 -8.73 3.79 8.53
C ALA A 217 -7.67 4.66 7.84
N ASN A 218 -7.24 4.28 6.63
CA ASN A 218 -6.32 5.07 5.82
C ASN A 218 -6.93 6.39 5.33
N GLU A 219 -8.21 6.39 4.96
CA GLU A 219 -8.91 7.61 4.58
C GLU A 219 -9.12 8.53 5.78
N LEU A 220 -9.55 7.97 6.92
CA LEU A 220 -9.79 8.70 8.15
C LEU A 220 -8.55 9.41 8.68
N ILE A 221 -7.38 8.75 8.65
CA ILE A 221 -6.14 9.36 9.13
C ILE A 221 -5.68 10.53 8.24
N LEU A 222 -5.97 10.47 6.92
CA LEU A 222 -5.73 11.60 6.01
C LEU A 222 -6.63 12.79 6.34
N HIS A 223 -7.89 12.54 6.67
CA HIS A 223 -8.82 13.59 7.10
C HIS A 223 -8.39 14.22 8.43
N ALA A 224 -7.99 13.40 9.41
CA ALA A 224 -7.47 13.89 10.68
C ALA A 224 -6.25 14.81 10.50
N ALA A 225 -5.31 14.40 9.64
CA ALA A 225 -4.11 15.20 9.35
C ALA A 225 -4.44 16.52 8.63
N ALA A 226 -5.36 16.48 7.66
CA ALA A 226 -5.77 17.68 6.94
C ALA A 226 -6.49 18.67 7.88
N GLU A 227 -7.44 18.19 8.68
CA GLU A 227 -8.19 19.01 9.65
C GLU A 227 -7.26 19.67 10.67
N ALA A 228 -6.32 18.88 11.23
CA ALA A 228 -5.36 19.41 12.19
C ALA A 228 -4.46 20.49 11.59
N LEU A 229 -3.97 20.33 10.37
CA LEU A 229 -3.17 21.34 9.69
C LEU A 229 -3.99 22.58 9.34
N GLU A 230 -5.23 22.40 8.89
CA GLU A 230 -6.13 23.51 8.54
C GLU A 230 -6.58 24.32 9.78
N SER A 231 -6.48 23.76 11.00
CA SER A 231 -6.74 24.49 12.25
C SER A 231 -5.56 25.36 12.73
N LEU A 232 -4.36 25.16 12.17
CA LEU A 232 -3.18 25.92 12.56
C LEU A 232 -3.18 27.34 12.00
N PRO A 233 -2.51 28.29 12.67
CA PRO A 233 -2.23 29.60 12.10
C PRO A 233 -1.47 29.47 10.77
N PRO A 234 -1.75 30.32 9.76
CA PRO A 234 -1.07 30.26 8.48
C PRO A 234 0.46 30.30 8.60
N GLY A 235 1.15 29.37 7.95
CA GLY A 235 2.61 29.25 7.97
C GLY A 235 3.20 28.61 9.22
N ALA A 236 2.40 28.25 10.22
CA ALA A 236 2.90 27.59 11.43
C ALA A 236 3.57 26.25 11.12
N ALA A 237 4.73 25.99 11.75
CA ALA A 237 5.41 24.71 11.65
C ALA A 237 4.69 23.64 12.49
N ALA A 238 4.65 22.40 11.99
CA ALA A 238 4.01 21.28 12.68
C ALA A 238 4.87 20.01 12.67
N ALA A 239 4.91 19.33 13.82
CA ALA A 239 5.44 17.97 13.96
C ALA A 239 4.27 16.99 14.06
N ILE A 240 4.07 16.14 13.05
CA ILE A 240 2.96 15.18 13.01
C ILE A 240 3.39 13.82 13.53
N HIS A 241 2.84 13.44 14.68
CA HIS A 241 3.04 12.17 15.34
C HIS A 241 1.92 11.19 14.98
N THR A 242 2.26 10.10 14.30
CA THR A 242 1.30 9.10 13.87
C THR A 242 1.92 7.69 13.81
N ALA A 243 1.13 6.69 14.18
CA ALA A 243 1.47 5.28 13.98
C ALA A 243 1.17 4.81 12.54
N SER A 244 0.57 5.67 11.70
CA SER A 244 0.22 5.31 10.32
C SER A 244 1.41 5.46 9.38
N ASP A 245 2.03 4.34 9.01
CA ASP A 245 3.06 4.31 7.96
C ASP A 245 2.47 4.79 6.61
N TYR A 246 1.18 4.51 6.34
CA TYR A 246 0.50 4.95 5.13
C TYR A 246 0.50 6.49 5.00
N LEU A 247 0.18 7.21 6.07
CA LEU A 247 0.20 8.66 6.07
C LEU A 247 1.62 9.20 5.94
N ARG A 248 2.54 8.72 6.78
CA ARG A 248 3.93 9.18 6.81
C ARG A 248 4.66 8.93 5.49
N ASP A 249 4.61 7.70 4.99
CA ASP A 249 5.26 7.34 3.73
C ASP A 249 4.58 8.02 2.53
N GLY A 250 3.26 8.14 2.57
CA GLY A 250 2.49 8.83 1.55
C GLY A 250 2.89 10.30 1.41
N ALA A 251 2.95 11.02 2.51
CA ALA A 251 3.33 12.43 2.52
C ALA A 251 4.80 12.64 2.14
N ALA A 252 5.72 11.82 2.71
CA ALA A 252 7.15 12.00 2.49
C ALA A 252 7.64 11.55 1.10
N ARG A 253 7.00 10.54 0.48
CA ARG A 253 7.56 9.87 -0.70
C ARG A 253 6.66 9.89 -1.92
N TRP A 254 5.34 9.66 -1.72
CA TRP A 254 4.47 9.37 -2.85
C TRP A 254 3.71 10.59 -3.34
N LEU A 255 3.39 11.52 -2.46
CA LEU A 255 2.57 12.70 -2.74
C LEU A 255 3.15 13.53 -3.90
N ALA A 256 4.46 13.82 -3.87
CA ALA A 256 5.14 14.56 -4.94
C ALA A 256 5.12 13.82 -6.28
N VAL A 257 5.23 12.49 -6.26
CA VAL A 257 5.16 11.65 -7.46
C VAL A 257 3.75 11.64 -8.03
N TRP A 258 2.73 11.46 -7.17
CA TRP A 258 1.33 11.45 -7.60
C TRP A 258 0.90 12.79 -8.20
N ARG A 259 1.30 13.90 -7.60
CA ARG A 259 1.04 15.25 -8.16
C ARG A 259 1.60 15.41 -9.57
N ARG A 260 2.87 15.01 -9.79
CA ARG A 260 3.49 15.06 -11.11
C ARG A 260 2.82 14.15 -12.14
N ARG A 261 2.21 13.04 -11.70
CA ARG A 261 1.53 12.06 -12.57
C ARG A 261 0.02 12.29 -12.68
N GLY A 262 -0.48 13.46 -12.30
CA GLY A 262 -1.92 13.75 -12.34
C GLY A 262 -2.76 12.82 -11.47
N TRP A 263 -2.24 12.46 -10.28
CA TRP A 263 -2.88 11.56 -9.32
C TRP A 263 -3.11 10.14 -9.84
N ARG A 264 -2.16 9.65 -10.61
CA ARG A 264 -2.13 8.28 -11.11
C ARG A 264 -1.01 7.48 -10.46
N THR A 265 -1.29 6.19 -10.22
CA THR A 265 -0.28 5.22 -9.79
C THR A 265 0.72 4.94 -10.92
N GLN A 266 1.81 4.22 -10.61
CA GLN A 266 2.80 3.84 -11.63
C GLN A 266 2.19 2.99 -12.75
N SER A 267 1.16 2.22 -12.43
CA SER A 267 0.40 1.39 -13.37
C SER A 267 -0.74 2.15 -14.09
N GLY A 268 -0.85 3.49 -13.91
CA GLY A 268 -1.85 4.32 -14.57
C GLY A 268 -3.22 4.39 -13.89
N GLY A 269 -3.48 3.56 -12.86
CA GLY A 269 -4.72 3.58 -12.09
C GLY A 269 -4.86 4.83 -11.21
N ALA A 270 -6.08 5.11 -10.72
CA ALA A 270 -6.32 6.20 -9.77
C ALA A 270 -5.64 5.91 -8.42
N VAL A 271 -5.09 6.94 -7.78
CA VAL A 271 -4.57 6.83 -6.40
C VAL A 271 -5.73 6.59 -5.44
N ALA A 272 -5.61 5.58 -4.58
CA ALA A 272 -6.59 5.31 -3.53
C ALA A 272 -6.71 6.51 -2.58
N ASN A 273 -7.95 6.82 -2.15
CA ASN A 273 -8.26 7.98 -1.29
C ASN A 273 -7.80 9.33 -1.89
N ARG A 274 -7.82 9.45 -3.22
CA ARG A 274 -7.32 10.62 -3.96
C ARG A 274 -7.83 11.95 -3.39
N ALA A 275 -9.12 12.09 -3.17
CA ALA A 275 -9.73 13.33 -2.67
C ALA A 275 -9.16 13.74 -1.30
N ALA A 276 -8.96 12.76 -0.38
CA ALA A 276 -8.37 13.02 0.92
C ALA A 276 -6.88 13.41 0.80
N TRP A 277 -6.13 12.78 -0.10
CA TRP A 277 -4.75 13.14 -0.39
C TRP A 277 -4.62 14.52 -1.04
N GLU A 278 -5.53 14.89 -1.93
CA GLU A 278 -5.55 16.24 -2.55
C GLU A 278 -5.82 17.32 -1.49
N ARG A 279 -6.76 17.09 -0.55
CA ARG A 279 -7.01 17.98 0.58
C ARG A 279 -5.76 18.12 1.45
N LEU A 280 -5.20 17.00 1.89
CA LEU A 280 -3.98 16.98 2.71
C LEU A 280 -2.79 17.65 1.99
N SER A 281 -2.65 17.45 0.69
CA SER A 281 -1.59 18.08 -0.11
C SER A 281 -1.67 19.62 -0.10
N ARG A 282 -2.88 20.18 -0.10
CA ARG A 282 -3.07 21.63 0.04
C ARG A 282 -2.70 22.12 1.44
N ALA A 283 -3.13 21.39 2.48
CA ALA A 283 -2.79 21.73 3.86
C ALA A 283 -1.26 21.65 4.09
N LEU A 284 -0.60 20.59 3.61
CA LEU A 284 0.86 20.44 3.69
C LEU A 284 1.63 21.55 2.94
N ALA A 285 1.06 22.14 1.91
CA ALA A 285 1.70 23.23 1.18
C ALA A 285 1.66 24.57 1.93
N ALA A 286 0.77 24.71 2.91
CA ALA A 286 0.61 25.90 3.74
C ALA A 286 1.47 25.90 5.01
N HIS A 287 2.06 24.76 5.36
CA HIS A 287 2.77 24.58 6.63
C HIS A 287 4.09 23.84 6.44
N PRO A 288 5.20 24.26 7.07
CA PRO A 288 6.39 23.41 7.25
C PRO A 288 6.03 22.23 8.15
N VAL A 289 6.13 20.99 7.63
CA VAL A 289 5.73 19.79 8.37
C VAL A 289 6.89 18.81 8.52
N SER A 290 7.13 18.36 9.75
CA SER A 290 8.04 17.26 10.07
C SER A 290 7.25 16.00 10.48
N TRP A 291 7.87 14.83 10.28
CA TRP A 291 7.26 13.51 10.52
C TRP A 291 8.13 12.68 11.47
N PRO A 292 8.24 13.06 12.77
CA PRO A 292 9.05 12.29 13.70
C PRO A 292 8.47 10.90 13.91
N ARG A 293 9.36 9.93 14.20
CA ARG A 293 8.90 8.63 14.68
C ARG A 293 8.40 8.80 16.11
N PRO A 294 7.20 8.32 16.44
CA PRO A 294 6.69 8.42 17.80
C PRO A 294 7.64 7.73 18.79
N ASP A 295 8.10 8.47 19.79
CA ASP A 295 8.71 7.93 21.00
C ASP A 295 7.63 7.40 21.97
N ALA A 296 8.01 7.03 23.19
CA ALA A 296 7.09 6.47 24.18
C ALA A 296 5.98 7.46 24.57
N ASP A 297 6.33 8.74 24.70
CA ASP A 297 5.39 9.79 25.10
C ASP A 297 4.40 10.09 23.97
N ALA A 298 4.88 10.26 22.76
CA ALA A 298 4.02 10.44 21.59
C ALA A 298 3.13 9.22 21.33
N ALA A 299 3.62 8.01 21.57
CA ALA A 299 2.82 6.78 21.44
C ALA A 299 1.70 6.72 22.50
N ALA A 300 1.96 7.18 23.73
CA ALA A 300 0.94 7.30 24.78
C ALA A 300 -0.15 8.32 24.40
N GLU A 301 0.24 9.48 23.87
CA GLU A 301 -0.68 10.51 23.38
C GLU A 301 -1.56 10.00 22.23
N ILE A 302 -0.97 9.32 21.24
CA ILE A 302 -1.70 8.71 20.14
C ILE A 302 -2.69 7.65 20.68
N SER A 303 -2.30 6.87 21.70
CA SER A 303 -3.16 5.86 22.31
C SER A 303 -4.34 6.50 23.07
N ALA A 304 -4.12 7.63 23.75
CA ALA A 304 -5.17 8.36 24.45
C ALA A 304 -6.28 8.87 23.51
N LEU A 305 -5.97 9.06 22.23
CA LEU A 305 -6.95 9.47 21.20
C LEU A 305 -7.89 8.33 20.74
N ASP A 306 -7.65 7.08 21.15
CA ASP A 306 -8.47 5.94 20.72
C ASP A 306 -9.93 6.06 21.20
N LYS A 307 -10.16 6.55 22.43
CA LYS A 307 -11.50 6.78 22.99
C LYS A 307 -12.23 7.90 22.23
N PRO A 308 -11.69 9.14 22.10
CA PRO A 308 -12.33 10.19 21.31
C PRO A 308 -12.62 9.80 19.86
N ALA A 309 -11.71 9.07 19.19
CA ALA A 309 -11.92 8.61 17.83
C ALA A 309 -13.09 7.60 17.71
N ARG A 310 -13.28 6.73 18.71
CA ARG A 310 -14.43 5.82 18.78
C ARG A 310 -15.74 6.51 19.08
N GLU A 311 -15.72 7.47 20.01
CA GLU A 311 -16.90 8.27 20.36
C GLU A 311 -17.39 9.13 19.19
N ALA A 312 -16.46 9.70 18.42
CA ALA A 312 -16.80 10.43 17.19
C ALA A 312 -17.57 9.56 16.18
N ALA A 313 -17.21 8.29 16.05
CA ALA A 313 -17.90 7.35 15.17
C ALA A 313 -19.34 7.04 15.61
N GLY A 314 -19.67 7.20 16.90
CA GLY A 314 -21.00 6.94 17.48
C GLY A 314 -21.91 8.16 17.55
N LYS A 315 -21.41 9.35 17.32
CA LYS A 315 -22.24 10.58 17.23
C LYS A 315 -22.88 10.63 15.86
N ARG A 316 -24.19 10.27 15.83
CA ARG A 316 -25.06 10.43 14.65
C ARG A 316 -25.67 11.83 14.63
#